data_399e94ace731cae115d3b6985ca938db
#
_entry.id   399e94ace731cae115d3b6985ca938db
#
_cell.length_a   1.000
_cell.length_b   1.000
_cell.length_c   1.000
_cell.angle_alpha   90.00
_cell.angle_beta   90.00
_cell.angle_gamma   90.00
#
_symmetry.space_group_name_H-M   'P 1'
#
loop_
_entity.id
_entity.type
_entity.pdbx_description
1 polymer ?
#
loop_
_entity_poly.entity_id
_entity_poly.type
_entity_poly.pdbx_seq_one_letter_code
_entity_poly.pdbx_strand_id
1 'polypeptide(L)' 'MQIDPQKIGDVVGQRGKTINAIIEQTGVKIDIDDEGSVSICGTEKTAMEKAAKIIHTIVTDFEA' A
#
# COMPACT_ATOMS: atom_id res chain seq x y z
N MET A 1 -2.75 -1.28 8.91
CA MET A 1 -3.67 -0.58 8.01
C MET A 1 -4.63 -1.57 7.37
N GLN A 2 -5.89 -1.21 7.34
CA GLN A 2 -6.93 -2.11 6.82
C GLN A 2 -7.55 -1.50 5.58
N ILE A 3 -7.62 -2.29 4.52
CA ILE A 3 -8.24 -1.85 3.27
C ILE A 3 -9.31 -2.86 2.87
N ASP A 4 -10.15 -2.46 1.92
CA ASP A 4 -11.16 -3.34 1.39
C ASP A 4 -10.50 -4.48 0.62
N PRO A 5 -10.83 -5.74 0.92
CA PRO A 5 -10.23 -6.86 0.18
C PRO A 5 -10.41 -6.75 -1.33
N GLN A 6 -11.47 -6.09 -1.77
CA GLN A 6 -11.69 -5.92 -3.19
C GLN A 6 -10.70 -4.95 -3.82
N LYS A 7 -10.05 -4.14 -3.00
CA LYS A 7 -9.06 -3.17 -3.48
C LYS A 7 -7.64 -3.71 -3.45
N ILE A 8 -7.45 -4.92 -2.93
CA ILE A 8 -6.11 -5.52 -2.86
C ILE A 8 -5.47 -5.55 -4.24
N GLY A 9 -6.24 -5.94 -5.25
CA GLY A 9 -5.71 -6.01 -6.61
C GLY A 9 -5.24 -4.66 -7.11
N ASP A 10 -5.93 -3.60 -6.73
CA ASP A 10 -5.52 -2.25 -7.15
C ASP A 10 -4.23 -1.82 -6.48
N VAL A 11 -4.05 -2.19 -5.21
CA VAL A 11 -2.85 -1.83 -4.48
C VAL A 11 -1.65 -2.62 -4.98
N VAL A 12 -1.85 -3.91 -5.21
CA VAL A 12 -0.76 -4.77 -5.68
C VAL A 12 -0.44 -4.48 -7.15
N GLY A 13 -1.48 -4.25 -7.95
CA GLY A 13 -1.29 -4.03 -9.36
C GLY A 13 -0.99 -5.32 -10.10
N GLN A 14 -0.72 -5.22 -11.38
CA GLN A 14 -0.41 -6.40 -12.18
C GLN A 14 0.96 -6.94 -11.79
N ARG A 15 0.97 -8.18 -11.33
CA ARG A 15 2.21 -8.86 -10.95
C ARG A 15 2.98 -8.11 -9.86
N GLY A 16 2.26 -7.39 -9.02
CA GLY A 16 2.89 -6.66 -7.95
C GLY A 16 3.61 -5.39 -8.37
N LYS A 17 3.30 -4.88 -9.55
CA LYS A 17 4.00 -3.71 -10.08
C LYS A 17 3.76 -2.47 -9.23
N THR A 18 2.53 -2.25 -8.84
CA THR A 18 2.18 -1.06 -8.07
C THR A 18 2.80 -1.12 -6.68
N ILE A 19 2.67 -2.25 -6.01
CA ILE A 19 3.21 -2.37 -4.66
C ILE A 19 4.75 -2.29 -4.67
N ASN A 20 5.38 -2.87 -5.70
CA ASN A 20 6.83 -2.77 -5.81
C ASN A 20 7.28 -1.33 -6.03
N ALA A 21 6.53 -0.57 -6.82
CA ALA A 21 6.85 0.83 -7.03
C ALA A 21 6.76 1.62 -5.72
N ILE A 22 5.74 1.33 -4.92
CA ILE A 22 5.60 1.99 -3.63
C ILE A 22 6.78 1.66 -2.73
N ILE A 23 7.16 0.39 -2.70
CA ILE A 23 8.28 -0.06 -1.89
C ILE A 23 9.57 0.64 -2.32
N GLU A 24 9.80 0.74 -3.62
CA GLU A 24 11.01 1.39 -4.12
C GLU A 24 11.02 2.89 -3.82
N GLN A 25 9.87 3.52 -3.93
CA GLN A 25 9.80 4.95 -3.68
C GLN A 25 10.01 5.31 -2.22
N THR A 26 9.52 4.47 -1.34
CA THR A 26 9.57 4.76 0.09
C THR A 26 10.65 3.99 0.82
N GLY A 27 11.07 2.86 0.26
CA GLY A 27 12.07 2.03 0.91
C GLY A 27 11.52 1.23 2.07
N VAL A 28 10.21 1.08 2.15
CA VAL A 28 9.58 0.29 3.20
C VAL A 28 9.23 -1.09 2.70
N LYS A 29 8.84 -1.96 3.63
CA LYS A 29 8.37 -3.30 3.31
C LYS A 29 6.86 -3.34 3.52
N ILE A 30 6.15 -3.86 2.55
CA ILE A 30 4.69 -3.90 2.61
C ILE A 30 4.20 -5.32 2.43
N ASP A 31 3.29 -5.74 3.32
CA ASP A 31 2.65 -7.04 3.26
C ASP A 31 1.15 -6.84 3.28
N ILE A 32 0.44 -7.59 2.43
CA ILE A 32 -1.01 -7.50 2.35
C ILE A 32 -1.60 -8.89 2.48
N ASP A 33 -2.58 -9.04 3.37
CA ASP A 33 -3.30 -10.29 3.58
C ASP A 33 -4.54 -10.34 2.70
N ASP A 34 -5.08 -11.55 2.57
CA ASP A 34 -6.32 -11.75 1.81
C ASP A 34 -7.50 -11.00 2.42
N GLU A 35 -7.39 -10.68 3.69
CA GLU A 35 -8.46 -9.98 4.41
C GLU A 35 -8.36 -8.47 4.24
N GLY A 36 -7.36 -8.00 3.52
CA GLY A 36 -7.17 -6.57 3.35
C GLY A 36 -6.31 -5.94 4.43
N SER A 37 -5.61 -6.75 5.20
CA SER A 37 -4.74 -6.26 6.25
C SER A 37 -3.39 -5.89 5.65
N VAL A 38 -3.00 -4.64 5.79
CA VAL A 38 -1.76 -4.13 5.21
C VAL A 38 -0.76 -3.86 6.32
N SER A 39 0.40 -4.47 6.21
CA SER A 39 1.51 -4.25 7.15
C SER A 39 2.60 -3.47 6.45
N ILE A 40 3.02 -2.38 7.07
CA ILE A 40 4.09 -1.55 6.54
C ILE A 40 5.22 -1.51 7.55
N CYS A 41 6.41 -1.94 7.13
CA CYS A 41 7.58 -1.95 7.97
C CYS A 41 8.69 -1.14 7.32
N GLY A 42 9.38 -0.36 8.13
CA GLY A 42 10.49 0.43 7.62
C GLY A 42 11.29 1.00 8.77
N THR A 43 12.46 1.54 8.44
CA THR A 43 13.33 2.15 9.44
C THR A 43 12.94 3.60 9.71
N GLU A 44 12.27 4.23 8.77
CA GLU A 44 11.88 5.63 8.90
C GLU A 44 10.37 5.77 8.95
N LYS A 45 9.93 6.48 9.97
CA LYS A 45 8.50 6.71 10.14
C LYS A 45 7.91 7.48 8.97
N THR A 46 8.65 8.48 8.48
CA THR A 46 8.19 9.29 7.35
C THR A 46 7.94 8.43 6.13
N ALA A 47 8.84 7.49 5.86
CA ALA A 47 8.70 6.59 4.72
C ALA A 47 7.46 5.72 4.88
N MET A 48 7.23 5.22 6.10
CA MET A 48 6.05 4.40 6.35
C MET A 48 4.77 5.19 6.15
N GLU A 49 4.75 6.43 6.60
CA GLU A 49 3.59 7.29 6.42
C GLU A 49 3.34 7.56 4.95
N LYS A 50 4.39 7.78 4.19
CA LYS A 50 4.27 8.00 2.76
C LYS A 50 3.65 6.79 2.06
N ALA A 51 4.15 5.62 2.40
CA ALA A 51 3.62 4.39 1.81
C ALA A 51 2.14 4.21 2.16
N ALA A 52 1.79 4.43 3.41
CA ALA A 52 0.39 4.33 3.83
C ALA A 52 -0.48 5.32 3.09
N LYS A 53 0.03 6.53 2.89
CA LYS A 53 -0.73 7.55 2.17
C LYS A 53 -0.96 7.17 0.72
N ILE A 54 0.05 6.62 0.08
CA ILE A 54 -0.08 6.18 -1.31
C ILE A 54 -1.13 5.08 -1.41
N ILE A 55 -1.06 4.10 -0.50
CA ILE A 55 -2.03 3.01 -0.50
C ILE A 55 -3.43 3.55 -0.25
N HIS A 56 -3.56 4.46 0.69
CA HIS A 56 -4.85 5.05 0.99
C HIS A 56 -5.43 5.75 -0.23
N THR A 57 -4.60 6.46 -0.97
CA THR A 57 -5.04 7.15 -2.18
C THR A 57 -5.54 6.16 -3.22
N ILE A 58 -4.87 5.02 -3.33
CA ILE A 58 -5.26 4.01 -4.31
C ILE A 58 -6.62 3.40 -3.97
N VAL A 59 -6.82 3.07 -2.68
CA VAL A 59 -8.06 2.42 -2.28
C VAL A 59 -9.21 3.40 -2.13
N THR A 60 -8.92 4.68 -1.99
CA THR A 60 -9.94 5.72 -1.94
C THR A 60 -10.16 6.21 -3.35
N ASP A 61 -11.00 5.53 -4.04
CA ASP A 61 -11.31 5.85 -5.43
C ASP A 61 -12.09 7.14 -5.57
N PHE A 62 -12.36 7.76 -4.47
CA PHE A 62 -13.23 8.90 -4.42
C PHE A 62 -12.43 10.19 -4.53
N GLU A 63 -12.79 10.98 -5.48
CA GLU A 63 -12.18 12.28 -5.72
C GLU A 63 -12.92 13.34 -4.94
N ALA A 64 -12.23 13.93 -4.03
CA ALA A 64 -12.86 14.98 -3.24
C ALA A 64 -13.03 16.26 -4.06
#